data_438755bc2302c5a07f67cd72bb21e60e
#
_entry.id   438755bc2302c5a07f67cd72bb21e60e
#
_cell.length_a   1.000
_cell.length_b   1.000
_cell.length_c   1.000
_cell.angle_alpha   90.00
_cell.angle_beta   90.00
_cell.angle_gamma   90.00
#
_symmetry.space_group_name_H-M   'P 1'
#
loop_
_entity.id
_entity.type
_entity.pdbx_description
1 polymer ?
#
loop_
_entity_poly.entity_id
_entity_poly.type
_entity_poly.pdbx_seq_one_letter_code
_entity_poly.pdbx_strand_id
1 'polypeptide(L)'
;MNDTSLQPEQPEQAGEPVIQMQGVHKWFGQFHVLKDINLNVTQGERIVLCGPSGSGKSTTIRCLNRLEEHQQGRIVINGVELTNDLKQIEAIRSEVGMVFQHFNLFPHLTVLQNVGMTRIDVRKMPRRQAEEVAMHYLERVRIPEQADKFPGQLSGGQQQRVAIARALCMKPKIMLFDEPTSALDPEMVKEVLDTMVGLAESGMTMLCVTHEMGFARTVADRVIFMDKGEIVEEAEPETFFTNPNNERTKLFLSQILH
;
A
#
# COMPACT_ATOMS: atom_id res chain seq x y z
N MET A 1 -1.73 -46.94 33.22
CA MET A 1 -2.79 -45.98 32.93
C MET A 1 -2.14 -44.60 32.99
N ASN A 2 -1.63 -44.13 31.86
CA ASN A 2 -1.05 -42.77 31.74
C ASN A 2 -2.08 -41.92 31.01
N ASP A 3 -2.69 -41.05 31.77
CA ASP A 3 -3.62 -40.04 31.26
C ASP A 3 -2.78 -38.87 30.74
N THR A 4 -2.65 -38.78 29.41
CA THR A 4 -2.00 -37.67 28.74
C THR A 4 -3.07 -36.65 28.40
N SER A 5 -3.34 -35.75 29.34
CA SER A 5 -4.19 -34.58 29.12
C SER A 5 -3.56 -33.70 28.05
N LEU A 6 -4.19 -33.66 26.88
CA LEU A 6 -3.92 -32.69 25.82
C LEU A 6 -4.25 -31.28 26.36
N GLN A 7 -3.23 -30.47 26.56
CA GLN A 7 -3.41 -29.05 26.80
C GLN A 7 -3.91 -28.41 25.48
N PRO A 8 -4.88 -27.50 25.51
CA PRO A 8 -5.28 -26.77 24.32
C PRO A 8 -4.12 -25.92 23.84
N GLU A 9 -3.78 -26.04 22.57
CA GLU A 9 -2.82 -25.16 21.88
C GLU A 9 -3.25 -23.70 22.11
N GLN A 10 -2.37 -22.92 22.71
CA GLN A 10 -2.56 -21.49 22.84
C GLN A 10 -2.50 -20.91 21.41
N PRO A 11 -3.41 -19.99 21.04
CA PRO A 11 -3.34 -19.33 19.73
C PRO A 11 -1.99 -18.63 19.64
N GLU A 12 -1.27 -18.85 18.53
CA GLU A 12 -0.04 -18.13 18.17
C GLU A 12 -0.25 -16.65 18.45
N GLN A 13 0.65 -16.06 19.23
CA GLN A 13 0.61 -14.63 19.54
C GLN A 13 0.74 -13.87 18.22
N ALA A 14 -0.39 -13.37 17.71
CA ALA A 14 -0.38 -12.45 16.59
C ALA A 14 0.55 -11.28 16.96
N GLY A 15 1.58 -11.05 16.14
CA GLY A 15 2.55 -9.98 16.37
C GLY A 15 1.84 -8.63 16.56
N GLU A 16 2.46 -7.72 17.31
CA GLU A 16 1.88 -6.38 17.51
C GLU A 16 1.59 -5.73 16.16
N PRO A 17 0.37 -5.20 15.95
CA PRO A 17 0.00 -4.62 14.67
C PRO A 17 0.81 -3.35 14.38
N VAL A 18 1.35 -3.27 13.16
CA VAL A 18 2.08 -2.09 12.66
C VAL A 18 1.16 -1.00 12.15
N ILE A 19 -0.09 -1.32 11.83
CA ILE A 19 -1.16 -0.37 11.53
C ILE A 19 -2.38 -0.73 12.36
N GLN A 20 -2.98 0.26 13.03
CA GLN A 20 -4.25 0.13 13.72
C GLN A 20 -5.16 1.30 13.33
N MET A 21 -6.33 0.99 12.85
CA MET A 21 -7.44 1.94 12.67
C MET A 21 -8.59 1.51 13.55
N GLN A 22 -9.12 2.41 14.37
CA GLN A 22 -10.17 2.14 15.32
C GLN A 22 -11.26 3.20 15.21
N GLY A 23 -12.45 2.80 14.79
CA GLY A 23 -13.61 3.67 14.64
C GLY A 23 -13.35 4.88 13.75
N VAL A 24 -12.62 4.73 12.64
CA VAL A 24 -12.18 5.86 11.83
C VAL A 24 -13.31 6.33 10.93
N HIS A 25 -13.62 7.63 11.07
CA HIS A 25 -14.59 8.33 10.23
C HIS A 25 -13.93 9.48 9.48
N LYS A 26 -14.34 9.68 8.22
CA LYS A 26 -13.88 10.77 7.36
C LYS A 26 -15.02 11.41 6.64
N TRP A 27 -15.05 12.74 6.65
CA TRP A 27 -15.99 13.56 5.86
C TRP A 27 -15.24 14.49 4.92
N PHE A 28 -15.82 14.70 3.74
CA PHE A 28 -15.54 15.83 2.86
C PHE A 28 -16.74 16.78 2.89
N GLY A 29 -16.65 17.88 3.63
CA GLY A 29 -17.81 18.71 3.94
C GLY A 29 -18.87 17.92 4.67
N GLN A 30 -20.06 17.76 4.06
CA GLN A 30 -21.15 16.97 4.66
C GLN A 30 -21.16 15.50 4.16
N PHE A 31 -20.32 15.15 3.21
CA PHE A 31 -20.30 13.81 2.64
C PHE A 31 -19.44 12.87 3.50
N HIS A 32 -20.08 11.87 4.10
CA HIS A 32 -19.45 10.87 4.98
C HIS A 32 -18.83 9.76 4.14
N VAL A 33 -17.52 9.82 3.94
CA VAL A 33 -16.77 8.94 3.04
C VAL A 33 -16.29 7.66 3.70
N LEU A 34 -15.80 7.75 4.95
CA LEU A 34 -15.40 6.58 5.75
C LEU A 34 -16.27 6.51 7.00
N LYS A 35 -16.78 5.33 7.28
CA LYS A 35 -17.75 5.08 8.34
C LYS A 35 -17.28 3.90 9.18
N ASP A 36 -16.82 4.19 10.38
CA ASP A 36 -16.41 3.19 11.37
C ASP A 36 -15.37 2.18 10.82
N ILE A 37 -14.31 2.69 10.17
CA ILE A 37 -13.25 1.82 9.65
C ILE A 37 -12.42 1.30 10.81
N ASN A 38 -12.41 -0.02 10.94
CA ASN A 38 -11.62 -0.79 11.90
C ASN A 38 -10.70 -1.74 11.12
N LEU A 39 -9.37 -1.57 11.27
CA LEU A 39 -8.38 -2.35 10.54
C LEU A 39 -7.11 -2.50 11.36
N ASN A 40 -6.64 -3.73 11.51
CA ASN A 40 -5.33 -4.04 12.05
C ASN A 40 -4.48 -4.72 10.97
N VAL A 41 -3.21 -4.34 10.89
CA VAL A 41 -2.24 -4.94 9.95
C VAL A 41 -0.99 -5.32 10.73
N THR A 42 -0.53 -6.54 10.56
CA THR A 42 0.70 -7.05 11.16
C THR A 42 1.91 -6.82 10.27
N GLN A 43 3.10 -6.91 10.83
CA GLN A 43 4.34 -6.75 10.06
C GLN A 43 4.47 -7.87 9.00
N GLY A 44 4.80 -7.49 7.77
CA GLY A 44 4.93 -8.40 6.64
C GLY A 44 3.61 -8.78 5.99
N GLU A 45 2.47 -8.40 6.56
CA GLU A 45 1.15 -8.70 6.01
C GLU A 45 0.87 -7.90 4.73
N ARG A 46 0.24 -8.57 3.78
CA ARG A 46 -0.12 -8.03 2.47
C ARG A 46 -1.63 -7.98 2.34
N ILE A 47 -2.18 -6.78 2.40
CA ILE A 47 -3.63 -6.56 2.32
C ILE A 47 -3.97 -5.94 0.97
N VAL A 48 -5.01 -6.47 0.33
CA VAL A 48 -5.62 -5.87 -0.84
C VAL A 48 -7.00 -5.31 -0.49
N LEU A 49 -7.21 -4.03 -0.77
CA LEU A 49 -8.51 -3.37 -0.67
C LEU A 49 -9.14 -3.31 -2.05
N CYS A 50 -10.33 -3.90 -2.20
CA CYS A 50 -11.11 -3.87 -3.43
C CYS A 50 -12.53 -3.34 -3.18
N GLY A 51 -13.28 -3.06 -4.25
CA GLY A 51 -14.65 -2.55 -4.17
C GLY A 51 -14.94 -1.50 -5.24
N PRO A 52 -16.20 -1.06 -5.37
CA PRO A 52 -16.62 -0.08 -6.37
C PRO A 52 -15.84 1.24 -6.29
N SER A 53 -15.84 2.00 -7.39
CA SER A 53 -15.32 3.38 -7.36
C SER A 53 -16.12 4.21 -6.36
N GLY A 54 -15.43 5.07 -5.60
CA GLY A 54 -16.04 5.89 -4.56
C GLY A 54 -16.39 5.16 -3.25
N SER A 55 -16.00 3.88 -3.07
CA SER A 55 -16.26 3.14 -1.82
C SER A 55 -15.39 3.55 -0.63
N GLY A 56 -14.39 4.43 -0.82
CA GLY A 56 -13.53 4.93 0.26
C GLY A 56 -12.12 4.33 0.32
N LYS A 57 -11.75 3.37 -0.54
CA LYS A 57 -10.45 2.66 -0.54
C LYS A 57 -9.23 3.58 -0.52
N SER A 58 -9.12 4.46 -1.52
CA SER A 58 -8.01 5.43 -1.61
C SER A 58 -8.01 6.39 -0.41
N THR A 59 -9.18 6.81 0.06
CA THR A 59 -9.29 7.66 1.25
C THR A 59 -8.78 6.94 2.49
N THR A 60 -9.09 5.64 2.65
CA THR A 60 -8.61 4.83 3.78
C THR A 60 -7.09 4.81 3.83
N ILE A 61 -6.41 4.47 2.72
CA ILE A 61 -4.94 4.43 2.74
C ILE A 61 -4.29 5.82 2.83
N ARG A 62 -4.94 6.87 2.29
CA ARG A 62 -4.46 8.25 2.42
C ARG A 62 -4.60 8.81 3.84
N CYS A 63 -5.50 8.26 4.65
CA CYS A 63 -5.55 8.59 6.07
C CYS A 63 -4.33 8.07 6.83
N LEU A 64 -3.73 6.93 6.43
CA LEU A 64 -2.60 6.31 7.11
C LEU A 64 -1.32 7.16 7.08
N ASN A 65 -1.11 7.97 6.06
CA ASN A 65 0.05 8.87 5.94
C ASN A 65 -0.31 10.36 6.10
N ARG A 66 -1.51 10.65 6.60
CA ARG A 66 -2.03 12.01 6.79
C ARG A 66 -2.08 12.85 5.52
N LEU A 67 -2.26 12.26 4.36
CA LEU A 67 -2.66 12.99 3.15
C LEU A 67 -4.12 13.40 3.21
N GLU A 68 -4.95 12.57 3.87
CA GLU A 68 -6.31 12.90 4.25
C GLU A 68 -6.43 12.89 5.77
N GLU A 69 -7.06 13.92 6.33
CA GLU A 69 -7.32 14.02 7.75
C GLU A 69 -8.65 13.32 8.10
N HIS A 70 -8.60 12.32 9.00
CA HIS A 70 -9.81 11.76 9.60
C HIS A 70 -10.34 12.68 10.71
N GLN A 71 -11.64 12.69 10.93
CA GLN A 71 -12.26 13.57 11.92
C GLN A 71 -12.64 12.85 13.23
N GLN A 72 -12.85 11.52 13.16
CA GLN A 72 -13.14 10.70 14.35
C GLN A 72 -12.38 9.38 14.28
N GLY A 73 -12.22 8.74 15.42
CA GLY A 73 -11.48 7.51 15.56
C GLY A 73 -9.99 7.73 15.81
N ARG A 74 -9.23 6.64 15.77
CA ARG A 74 -7.81 6.61 16.11
C ARG A 74 -7.03 5.84 15.06
N ILE A 75 -5.89 6.36 14.65
CA ILE A 75 -4.93 5.68 13.77
C ILE A 75 -3.57 5.62 14.46
N VAL A 76 -2.98 4.44 14.53
CA VAL A 76 -1.64 4.21 15.08
C VAL A 76 -0.79 3.50 14.03
N ILE A 77 0.41 4.00 13.79
CA ILE A 77 1.38 3.44 12.85
C ILE A 77 2.70 3.18 13.59
N ASN A 78 3.15 1.93 13.63
CA ASN A 78 4.36 1.51 14.35
C ASN A 78 4.40 2.05 15.80
N GLY A 79 3.27 1.98 16.51
CA GLY A 79 3.13 2.48 17.89
C GLY A 79 3.01 3.99 18.02
N VAL A 80 3.07 4.77 16.93
CA VAL A 80 2.92 6.22 16.92
C VAL A 80 1.50 6.59 16.51
N GLU A 81 0.79 7.30 17.37
CA GLU A 81 -0.56 7.80 17.06
C GLU A 81 -0.51 8.95 16.06
N LEU A 82 -1.33 8.89 15.04
CA LEU A 82 -1.43 9.89 14.00
C LEU A 82 -2.31 11.07 14.46
N THR A 83 -1.68 12.12 14.94
CA THR A 83 -2.32 13.35 15.40
C THR A 83 -2.05 14.52 14.44
N ASN A 84 -2.34 15.76 14.90
CA ASN A 84 -1.99 16.98 14.17
C ASN A 84 -0.56 17.48 14.48
N ASP A 85 0.23 16.75 15.27
CA ASP A 85 1.63 17.09 15.51
C ASP A 85 2.48 16.82 14.27
N LEU A 86 3.07 17.87 13.70
CA LEU A 86 3.90 17.82 12.51
C LEU A 86 5.07 16.84 12.65
N LYS A 87 5.69 16.75 13.83
CA LYS A 87 6.82 15.84 14.08
C LYS A 87 6.38 14.38 14.00
N GLN A 88 5.20 14.05 14.53
CA GLN A 88 4.65 12.70 14.42
C GLN A 88 4.27 12.37 12.97
N ILE A 89 3.69 13.32 12.24
CA ILE A 89 3.38 13.15 10.82
C ILE A 89 4.66 12.90 10.01
N GLU A 90 5.73 13.67 10.23
CA GLU A 90 7.01 13.48 9.57
C GLU A 90 7.65 12.12 9.91
N ALA A 91 7.60 11.70 11.17
CA ALA A 91 8.09 10.40 11.61
C ALA A 91 7.35 9.26 10.90
N ILE A 92 6.01 9.30 10.87
CA ILE A 92 5.18 8.32 10.18
C ILE A 92 5.48 8.31 8.68
N ARG A 93 5.51 9.47 8.01
CA ARG A 93 5.82 9.57 6.57
C ARG A 93 7.21 9.09 6.21
N SER A 94 8.15 9.07 7.15
CA SER A 94 9.48 8.50 6.92
C SER A 94 9.50 6.97 6.92
N GLU A 95 8.48 6.33 7.50
CA GLU A 95 8.34 4.88 7.61
C GLU A 95 7.27 4.30 6.68
N VAL A 96 6.44 5.16 6.07
CA VAL A 96 5.36 4.77 5.16
C VAL A 96 5.65 5.30 3.76
N GLY A 97 5.98 4.42 2.85
CA GLY A 97 6.09 4.73 1.42
C GLY A 97 4.71 4.74 0.76
N MET A 98 4.50 5.64 -0.20
CA MET A 98 3.25 5.67 -0.97
C MET A 98 3.51 5.80 -2.46
N VAL A 99 2.80 4.98 -3.22
CA VAL A 99 2.78 4.96 -4.69
C VAL A 99 1.36 5.28 -5.15
N PHE A 100 1.24 6.26 -6.03
CA PHE A 100 -0.05 6.78 -6.50
C PHE A 100 -0.40 6.23 -7.89
N GLN A 101 -1.66 6.38 -8.27
CA GLN A 101 -2.16 6.12 -9.62
C GLN A 101 -1.40 6.94 -10.69
N HIS A 102 -1.18 8.22 -10.42
CA HIS A 102 -0.31 9.07 -11.22
C HIS A 102 1.10 9.02 -10.61
N PHE A 103 2.10 8.90 -11.46
CA PHE A 103 3.49 8.63 -11.06
C PHE A 103 4.10 9.73 -10.18
N ASN A 104 3.60 10.97 -10.31
CA ASN A 104 4.02 12.15 -9.53
C ASN A 104 5.55 12.37 -9.58
N LEU A 105 6.17 12.08 -10.72
CA LEU A 105 7.59 12.34 -10.93
C LEU A 105 7.82 13.81 -11.25
N PHE A 106 8.97 14.33 -10.83
CA PHE A 106 9.40 15.69 -11.17
C PHE A 106 9.94 15.71 -12.59
N PRO A 107 9.25 16.38 -13.56
CA PRO A 107 9.58 16.28 -14.97
C PRO A 107 10.93 16.92 -15.33
N HIS A 108 11.41 17.83 -14.51
CA HIS A 108 12.69 18.56 -14.68
C HIS A 108 13.89 17.86 -14.04
N LEU A 109 13.67 16.73 -13.35
CA LEU A 109 14.72 15.90 -12.75
C LEU A 109 14.89 14.60 -13.55
N THR A 110 16.11 14.10 -13.62
CA THR A 110 16.36 12.77 -14.17
C THR A 110 15.72 11.68 -13.29
N VAL A 111 15.65 10.46 -13.77
CA VAL A 111 15.17 9.30 -13.02
C VAL A 111 15.99 9.11 -11.75
N LEU A 112 17.32 9.12 -11.86
CA LEU A 112 18.22 8.99 -10.71
C LEU A 112 17.98 10.11 -9.67
N GLN A 113 17.79 11.34 -10.13
CA GLN A 113 17.50 12.47 -9.25
C GLN A 113 16.12 12.33 -8.60
N ASN A 114 15.09 11.91 -9.33
CA ASN A 114 13.75 11.64 -8.77
C ASN A 114 13.79 10.63 -7.63
N VAL A 115 14.56 9.57 -7.76
CA VAL A 115 14.69 8.52 -6.73
C VAL A 115 15.55 9.01 -5.56
N GLY A 116 16.68 9.68 -5.82
CA GLY A 116 17.66 10.06 -4.80
C GLY A 116 17.30 11.29 -3.98
N MET A 117 16.45 12.21 -4.51
CA MET A 117 16.17 13.52 -3.89
C MET A 117 15.66 13.41 -2.46
N THR A 118 14.81 12.42 -2.16
CA THR A 118 14.26 12.25 -0.82
C THR A 118 15.34 11.94 0.22
N ARG A 119 16.41 11.26 -0.16
CA ARG A 119 17.58 11.04 0.69
C ARG A 119 18.39 12.30 0.94
N ILE A 120 18.52 13.13 -0.08
CA ILE A 120 19.25 14.40 0.01
C ILE A 120 18.47 15.38 0.88
N ASP A 121 17.19 15.59 0.59
CA ASP A 121 16.40 16.64 1.22
C ASP A 121 15.91 16.28 2.61
N VAL A 122 15.45 15.04 2.82
CA VAL A 122 14.86 14.60 4.08
C VAL A 122 15.93 14.02 5.02
N ARG A 123 16.82 13.16 4.52
CA ARG A 123 17.86 12.49 5.34
C ARG A 123 19.19 13.25 5.38
N LYS A 124 19.30 14.38 4.65
CA LYS A 124 20.53 15.20 4.56
C LYS A 124 21.76 14.40 4.13
N MET A 125 21.54 13.34 3.33
CA MET A 125 22.59 12.46 2.83
C MET A 125 23.42 13.19 1.76
N PRO A 126 24.75 13.03 1.71
CA PRO A 126 25.58 13.55 0.63
C PRO A 126 25.11 13.02 -0.73
N ARG A 127 25.10 13.91 -1.75
CA ARG A 127 24.52 13.61 -3.09
C ARG A 127 25.06 12.30 -3.68
N ARG A 128 26.36 12.09 -3.66
CA ARG A 128 26.98 10.87 -4.20
C ARG A 128 26.44 9.58 -3.53
N GLN A 129 26.31 9.58 -2.21
CA GLN A 129 25.75 8.43 -1.49
C GLN A 129 24.27 8.25 -1.80
N ALA A 130 23.51 9.33 -1.95
CA ALA A 130 22.10 9.26 -2.33
C ALA A 130 21.90 8.70 -3.75
N GLU A 131 22.79 9.06 -4.69
CA GLU A 131 22.81 8.52 -6.05
C GLU A 131 23.17 7.02 -6.07
N GLU A 132 24.14 6.58 -5.28
CA GLU A 132 24.50 5.14 -5.12
C GLU A 132 23.29 4.34 -4.58
N VAL A 133 22.60 4.87 -3.55
CA VAL A 133 21.38 4.25 -3.01
C VAL A 133 20.24 4.25 -4.03
N ALA A 134 20.05 5.36 -4.75
CA ALA A 134 19.03 5.45 -5.78
C ALA A 134 19.25 4.44 -6.91
N MET A 135 20.50 4.26 -7.37
CA MET A 135 20.85 3.28 -8.39
C MET A 135 20.52 1.87 -7.93
N HIS A 136 20.84 1.50 -6.68
CA HIS A 136 20.48 0.20 -6.11
C HIS A 136 18.95 -0.05 -6.18
N TYR A 137 18.09 0.97 -5.92
CA TYR A 137 16.64 0.79 -6.04
C TYR A 137 16.15 0.77 -7.49
N LEU A 138 16.82 1.45 -8.42
CA LEU A 138 16.55 1.31 -9.86
C LEU A 138 16.88 -0.09 -10.37
N GLU A 139 17.99 -0.70 -9.90
CA GLU A 139 18.31 -2.11 -10.16
C GLU A 139 17.23 -3.05 -9.61
N ARG A 140 16.77 -2.80 -8.38
CA ARG A 140 15.72 -3.60 -7.73
C ARG A 140 14.39 -3.58 -8.48
N VAL A 141 14.04 -2.47 -9.13
CA VAL A 141 12.86 -2.36 -9.99
C VAL A 141 13.16 -2.62 -11.48
N ARG A 142 14.36 -3.09 -11.81
CA ARG A 142 14.81 -3.54 -13.13
C ARG A 142 14.77 -2.47 -14.23
N ILE A 143 15.22 -1.24 -13.90
CA ILE A 143 15.35 -0.13 -14.85
C ILE A 143 16.61 0.74 -14.62
N PRO A 144 17.78 0.19 -14.25
CA PRO A 144 18.97 1.00 -13.98
C PRO A 144 19.44 1.78 -15.21
N GLU A 145 19.23 1.25 -16.42
CA GLU A 145 19.58 1.87 -17.71
C GLU A 145 18.79 3.15 -18.02
N GLN A 146 17.73 3.43 -17.24
CA GLN A 146 16.91 4.64 -17.39
C GLN A 146 17.40 5.80 -16.51
N ALA A 147 18.44 5.61 -15.70
CA ALA A 147 18.88 6.54 -14.65
C ALA A 147 19.06 8.00 -15.11
N ASP A 148 19.63 8.20 -16.30
CA ASP A 148 19.96 9.52 -16.86
C ASP A 148 18.82 10.15 -17.67
N LYS A 149 17.73 9.41 -17.90
CA LYS A 149 16.57 9.91 -18.65
C LYS A 149 15.66 10.77 -17.80
N PHE A 150 14.84 11.59 -18.46
CA PHE A 150 13.77 12.35 -17.83
C PHE A 150 12.43 11.57 -17.91
N PRO A 151 11.48 11.81 -16.99
CA PRO A 151 10.20 11.11 -16.96
C PRO A 151 9.46 11.05 -18.30
N GLY A 152 9.45 12.16 -19.06
CA GLY A 152 8.80 12.24 -20.38
C GLY A 152 9.41 11.32 -21.46
N GLN A 153 10.55 10.69 -21.21
CA GLN A 153 11.23 9.77 -22.12
C GLN A 153 10.92 8.29 -21.77
N LEU A 154 10.13 8.04 -20.72
CA LEU A 154 9.80 6.71 -20.21
C LEU A 154 8.38 6.32 -20.56
N SER A 155 8.15 5.00 -20.72
CA SER A 155 6.80 4.45 -20.76
C SER A 155 6.08 4.64 -19.40
N GLY A 156 4.75 4.53 -19.37
CA GLY A 156 3.97 4.61 -18.13
C GLY A 156 4.44 3.58 -17.09
N GLY A 157 4.66 2.34 -17.49
CA GLY A 157 5.15 1.28 -16.60
C GLY A 157 6.56 1.55 -16.05
N GLN A 158 7.44 2.14 -16.87
CA GLN A 158 8.76 2.59 -16.39
C GLN A 158 8.63 3.73 -15.39
N GLN A 159 7.77 4.73 -15.67
CA GLN A 159 7.52 5.84 -14.73
C GLN A 159 6.98 5.32 -13.39
N GLN A 160 6.08 4.34 -13.42
CA GLN A 160 5.53 3.75 -12.20
C GLN A 160 6.61 2.99 -11.40
N ARG A 161 7.48 2.25 -12.08
CA ARG A 161 8.62 1.60 -11.42
C ARG A 161 9.61 2.62 -10.82
N VAL A 162 9.82 3.76 -11.45
CA VAL A 162 10.57 4.88 -10.84
C VAL A 162 9.88 5.41 -9.59
N ALA A 163 8.54 5.56 -9.60
CA ALA A 163 7.79 5.98 -8.43
C ALA A 163 7.89 4.98 -7.27
N ILE A 164 7.87 3.68 -7.58
CA ILE A 164 8.11 2.60 -6.61
C ILE A 164 9.54 2.70 -6.05
N ALA A 165 10.55 2.82 -6.91
CA ALA A 165 11.95 2.96 -6.49
C ALA A 165 12.16 4.18 -5.58
N ARG A 166 11.53 5.32 -5.91
CA ARG A 166 11.56 6.54 -5.09
C ARG A 166 10.97 6.31 -3.70
N ALA A 167 9.82 5.63 -3.61
CA ALA A 167 9.22 5.30 -2.33
C ALA A 167 10.12 4.36 -1.50
N LEU A 168 10.66 3.32 -2.11
CA LEU A 168 11.57 2.36 -1.48
C LEU A 168 12.89 2.99 -1.04
N CYS A 169 13.35 4.04 -1.73
CA CYS A 169 14.60 4.73 -1.42
C CYS A 169 14.60 5.29 0.01
N MET A 170 13.45 5.59 0.60
CA MET A 170 13.33 6.00 2.01
C MET A 170 13.48 4.85 3.02
N LYS A 171 13.54 3.60 2.57
CA LYS A 171 13.52 2.37 3.39
C LYS A 171 12.28 2.32 4.30
N PRO A 172 11.08 2.43 3.74
CA PRO A 172 9.85 2.38 4.52
C PRO A 172 9.65 0.98 5.12
N LYS A 173 8.94 0.91 6.25
CA LYS A 173 8.47 -0.35 6.83
C LYS A 173 7.16 -0.82 6.22
N ILE A 174 6.37 0.12 5.68
CA ILE A 174 5.05 -0.10 5.10
C ILE A 174 4.99 0.56 3.73
N MET A 175 4.45 -0.14 2.73
CA MET A 175 4.18 0.39 1.40
C MET A 175 2.68 0.46 1.13
N LEU A 176 2.21 1.65 0.77
CA LEU A 176 0.84 1.91 0.34
C LEU A 176 0.80 2.09 -1.17
N PHE A 177 -0.10 1.37 -1.84
CA PHE A 177 -0.31 1.45 -3.28
C PHE A 177 -1.75 1.89 -3.57
N ASP A 178 -1.92 3.04 -4.20
CA ASP A 178 -3.21 3.60 -4.57
C ASP A 178 -3.44 3.45 -6.07
N GLU A 179 -4.03 2.33 -6.47
CA GLU A 179 -4.34 1.97 -7.86
C GLU A 179 -3.12 2.11 -8.80
N PRO A 180 -1.99 1.45 -8.52
CA PRO A 180 -0.71 1.71 -9.20
C PRO A 180 -0.70 1.36 -10.69
N THR A 181 -1.69 0.62 -11.18
CA THR A 181 -1.78 0.15 -12.58
C THR A 181 -2.88 0.83 -13.38
N SER A 182 -3.80 1.56 -12.75
CA SER A 182 -5.02 2.06 -13.41
C SER A 182 -4.79 3.15 -14.47
N ALA A 183 -3.60 3.78 -14.48
CA ALA A 183 -3.19 4.75 -15.50
C ALA A 183 -2.28 4.15 -16.59
N LEU A 184 -2.15 2.81 -16.65
CA LEU A 184 -1.25 2.11 -17.55
C LEU A 184 -2.00 1.37 -18.66
N ASP A 185 -1.36 1.28 -19.83
CA ASP A 185 -1.80 0.37 -20.87
C ASP A 185 -1.63 -1.08 -20.41
N PRO A 186 -2.50 -2.02 -20.84
CA PRO A 186 -2.48 -3.41 -20.38
C PRO A 186 -1.13 -4.12 -20.53
N GLU A 187 -0.35 -3.78 -21.57
CA GLU A 187 0.97 -4.34 -21.83
C GLU A 187 2.00 -3.97 -20.74
N MET A 188 1.80 -2.81 -20.07
CA MET A 188 2.71 -2.30 -19.05
C MET A 188 2.33 -2.73 -17.62
N VAL A 189 1.09 -3.17 -17.41
CA VAL A 189 0.56 -3.59 -16.10
C VAL A 189 1.41 -4.71 -15.52
N LYS A 190 1.73 -5.73 -16.32
CA LYS A 190 2.48 -6.90 -15.88
C LYS A 190 3.82 -6.56 -15.23
N GLU A 191 4.61 -5.67 -15.85
CA GLU A 191 5.93 -5.30 -15.32
C GLU A 191 5.87 -4.62 -13.94
N VAL A 192 4.81 -3.82 -13.71
CA VAL A 192 4.58 -3.17 -12.42
C VAL A 192 4.12 -4.20 -11.39
N LEU A 193 3.20 -5.09 -11.75
CA LEU A 193 2.73 -6.15 -10.86
C LEU A 193 3.87 -7.12 -10.50
N ASP A 194 4.72 -7.51 -11.45
CA ASP A 194 5.90 -8.35 -11.18
C ASP A 194 6.86 -7.68 -10.18
N THR A 195 7.01 -6.36 -10.26
CA THR A 195 7.78 -5.59 -9.28
C THR A 195 7.13 -5.63 -7.89
N MET A 196 5.80 -5.49 -7.80
CA MET A 196 5.06 -5.55 -6.55
C MET A 196 5.08 -6.97 -5.93
N VAL A 197 5.01 -8.02 -6.76
CA VAL A 197 5.19 -9.42 -6.32
C VAL A 197 6.56 -9.60 -5.67
N GLY A 198 7.64 -9.13 -6.30
CA GLY A 198 8.98 -9.21 -5.73
C GLY A 198 9.14 -8.45 -4.40
N LEU A 199 8.39 -7.36 -4.19
CA LEU A 199 8.33 -6.67 -2.89
C LEU A 199 7.59 -7.51 -1.84
N ALA A 200 6.48 -8.11 -2.20
CA ALA A 200 5.71 -9.00 -1.33
C ALA A 200 6.55 -10.21 -0.87
N GLU A 201 7.25 -10.86 -1.80
CA GLU A 201 8.16 -11.99 -1.53
C GLU A 201 9.33 -11.59 -0.61
N SER A 202 9.74 -10.32 -0.62
CA SER A 202 10.77 -9.82 0.29
C SER A 202 10.26 -9.54 1.72
N GLY A 203 8.99 -9.85 2.03
CA GLY A 203 8.39 -9.65 3.36
C GLY A 203 7.97 -8.21 3.66
N MET A 204 7.76 -7.38 2.62
CA MET A 204 7.29 -6.00 2.78
C MET A 204 5.84 -5.97 3.26
N THR A 205 5.54 -5.21 4.31
CA THR A 205 4.16 -4.90 4.70
C THR A 205 3.53 -4.02 3.64
N MET A 206 2.39 -4.45 3.07
CA MET A 206 1.77 -3.77 1.92
C MET A 206 0.27 -3.62 2.10
N LEU A 207 -0.25 -2.42 1.80
CA LEU A 207 -1.68 -2.19 1.57
C LEU A 207 -1.87 -1.70 0.13
N CYS A 208 -2.60 -2.47 -0.66
CA CYS A 208 -2.80 -2.22 -2.09
C CYS A 208 -4.26 -1.98 -2.40
N VAL A 209 -4.61 -0.80 -2.87
CA VAL A 209 -5.89 -0.56 -3.56
C VAL A 209 -5.69 -0.94 -5.02
N THR A 210 -6.42 -1.93 -5.52
CA THR A 210 -6.28 -2.39 -6.89
C THR A 210 -7.55 -3.03 -7.43
N HIS A 211 -7.68 -3.04 -8.75
CA HIS A 211 -8.67 -3.79 -9.51
C HIS A 211 -8.09 -5.06 -10.15
N GLU A 212 -6.80 -5.33 -9.93
CA GLU A 212 -6.08 -6.51 -10.46
C GLU A 212 -6.34 -7.74 -9.58
N MET A 213 -7.47 -8.42 -9.81
CA MET A 213 -7.89 -9.55 -8.96
C MET A 213 -6.95 -10.76 -9.05
N GLY A 214 -6.27 -10.94 -10.19
CA GLY A 214 -5.23 -11.96 -10.33
C GLY A 214 -4.04 -11.70 -9.38
N PHE A 215 -3.61 -10.46 -9.27
CA PHE A 215 -2.59 -10.05 -8.30
C PHE A 215 -3.08 -10.24 -6.86
N ALA A 216 -4.30 -9.79 -6.54
CA ALA A 216 -4.88 -9.96 -5.21
C ALA A 216 -4.90 -11.43 -4.77
N ARG A 217 -5.33 -12.33 -5.66
CA ARG A 217 -5.38 -13.79 -5.41
C ARG A 217 -4.00 -14.40 -5.13
N THR A 218 -2.96 -13.89 -5.79
CA THR A 218 -1.60 -14.46 -5.72
C THR A 218 -0.79 -13.92 -4.55
N VAL A 219 -0.98 -12.65 -4.19
CA VAL A 219 -0.07 -11.93 -3.29
C VAL A 219 -0.66 -11.63 -1.92
N ALA A 220 -1.98 -11.43 -1.84
CA ALA A 220 -2.61 -11.02 -0.60
C ALA A 220 -2.61 -12.14 0.44
N ASP A 221 -2.38 -11.78 1.69
CA ASP A 221 -2.69 -12.63 2.85
C ASP A 221 -4.16 -12.44 3.23
N ARG A 222 -4.71 -11.24 2.95
CA ARG A 222 -6.08 -10.86 3.27
C ARG A 222 -6.63 -9.90 2.24
N VAL A 223 -7.88 -10.12 1.81
CA VAL A 223 -8.62 -9.24 0.90
C VAL A 223 -9.76 -8.58 1.67
N ILE A 224 -9.87 -7.27 1.53
CA ILE A 224 -10.90 -6.43 2.16
C ILE A 224 -11.78 -5.84 1.09
N PHE A 225 -13.08 -6.12 1.16
CA PHE A 225 -14.07 -5.51 0.30
C PHE A 225 -14.72 -4.30 0.98
N MET A 226 -14.63 -3.15 0.34
CA MET A 226 -15.25 -1.91 0.80
C MET A 226 -16.42 -1.51 -0.10
N ASP A 227 -17.53 -1.12 0.50
CA ASP A 227 -18.68 -0.49 -0.19
C ASP A 227 -19.26 0.63 0.67
N LYS A 228 -19.62 1.75 0.04
CA LYS A 228 -20.28 2.92 0.67
C LYS A 228 -19.61 3.46 1.94
N GLY A 229 -18.28 3.36 1.98
CA GLY A 229 -17.46 3.87 3.08
C GLY A 229 -17.28 2.93 4.25
N GLU A 230 -17.68 1.68 4.12
CA GLU A 230 -17.60 0.64 5.17
C GLU A 230 -16.78 -0.56 4.68
N ILE A 231 -16.13 -1.28 5.60
CA ILE A 231 -15.59 -2.61 5.35
C ILE A 231 -16.76 -3.59 5.42
N VAL A 232 -17.09 -4.23 4.30
CA VAL A 232 -18.26 -5.12 4.17
C VAL A 232 -17.86 -6.57 4.42
N GLU A 233 -16.67 -6.96 3.95
CA GLU A 233 -16.14 -8.31 4.11
C GLU A 233 -14.62 -8.29 4.12
N GLU A 234 -14.06 -9.19 4.91
CA GLU A 234 -12.63 -9.42 5.03
C GLU A 234 -12.40 -10.93 5.13
N ALA A 235 -11.56 -11.46 4.25
CA ALA A 235 -11.25 -12.89 4.21
C ALA A 235 -9.89 -13.16 3.56
N GLU A 236 -9.37 -14.37 3.76
CA GLU A 236 -8.25 -14.91 2.99
C GLU A 236 -8.64 -15.00 1.50
N PRO A 237 -7.68 -14.87 0.56
CA PRO A 237 -7.97 -14.85 -0.88
C PRO A 237 -8.78 -16.03 -1.36
N GLU A 238 -8.45 -17.26 -0.94
CA GLU A 238 -9.19 -18.45 -1.39
C GLU A 238 -10.67 -18.35 -1.03
N THR A 239 -10.99 -18.05 0.25
CA THR A 239 -12.37 -17.88 0.72
C THR A 239 -13.05 -16.71 0.02
N PHE A 240 -12.36 -15.57 -0.09
CA PHE A 240 -12.90 -14.36 -0.70
C PHE A 240 -13.35 -14.56 -2.15
N PHE A 241 -12.54 -15.25 -2.95
CA PHE A 241 -12.80 -15.42 -4.39
C PHE A 241 -13.67 -16.64 -4.74
N THR A 242 -13.74 -17.66 -3.87
CA THR A 242 -14.50 -18.89 -4.17
C THR A 242 -15.80 -19.00 -3.41
N ASN A 243 -15.84 -18.52 -2.17
CA ASN A 243 -17.01 -18.64 -1.30
C ASN A 243 -17.19 -17.41 -0.38
N PRO A 244 -17.37 -16.21 -0.95
CA PRO A 244 -17.62 -15.01 -0.15
C PRO A 244 -18.92 -15.14 0.64
N ASN A 245 -18.90 -14.61 1.87
CA ASN A 245 -20.05 -14.69 2.78
C ASN A 245 -21.11 -13.64 2.48
N ASN A 246 -20.69 -12.43 2.07
CA ASN A 246 -21.58 -11.29 1.90
C ASN A 246 -22.15 -11.23 0.47
N GLU A 247 -23.47 -11.05 0.34
CA GLU A 247 -24.15 -10.95 -0.96
C GLU A 247 -23.65 -9.77 -1.82
N ARG A 248 -23.24 -8.67 -1.20
CA ARG A 248 -22.64 -7.54 -1.93
C ARG A 248 -21.28 -7.89 -2.52
N THR A 249 -20.47 -8.68 -1.80
CA THR A 249 -19.20 -9.20 -2.29
C THR A 249 -19.43 -10.15 -3.46
N LYS A 250 -20.38 -11.08 -3.36
CA LYS A 250 -20.77 -12.00 -4.45
C LYS A 250 -21.15 -11.23 -5.71
N LEU A 251 -22.02 -10.23 -5.55
CA LEU A 251 -22.46 -9.38 -6.67
C LEU A 251 -21.28 -8.64 -7.31
N PHE A 252 -20.38 -8.05 -6.51
CA PHE A 252 -19.19 -7.36 -7.00
C PHE A 252 -18.28 -8.31 -7.77
N LEU A 253 -17.96 -9.47 -7.21
CA LEU A 253 -17.09 -10.47 -7.85
C LEU A 253 -17.71 -10.99 -9.16
N SER A 254 -19.03 -11.20 -9.23
CA SER A 254 -19.70 -11.62 -10.46
C SER A 254 -19.59 -10.60 -11.60
N GLN A 255 -19.34 -9.32 -11.30
CA GLN A 255 -19.20 -8.26 -12.31
C GLN A 255 -17.77 -8.10 -12.84
N ILE A 256 -16.75 -8.54 -12.09
CA ILE A 256 -15.33 -8.31 -12.42
C ILE A 256 -14.58 -9.56 -12.82
N LEU A 257 -15.12 -10.74 -12.57
CA LEU A 257 -14.47 -12.02 -12.89
C LEU A 257 -14.96 -12.63 -14.21
N HIS A 258 -15.70 -11.85 -15.01
CA HIS A 258 -16.19 -12.27 -16.34
C HIS A 258 -15.42 -11.62 -17.47
#